data_6418d4caa1e8a895480f6d55ec1cca3b
#
_entry.id   6418d4caa1e8a895480f6d55ec1cca3b
#
_cell.length_a   1.000
_cell.length_b   1.000
_cell.length_c   1.000
_cell.angle_alpha   90.00
_cell.angle_beta   90.00
_cell.angle_gamma   90.00
#
_symmetry.space_group_name_H-M   'P 1'
#
loop_
_entity.id
_entity.type
_entity.pdbx_description
1 polymer ?
#
loop_
_entity_poly.entity_id
_entity_poly.type
_entity_poly.pdbx_seq_one_letter_code
_entity_poly.pdbx_strand_id
1 'polypeptide(L)'
;HRIAPEDVLVIVDEVQLPLGKLRLRRSGSAGGHNGLKSVIQHVGDQFPRLRIGVGRGDPKWDLADHVLSRFAREERAAAAEAVGRAADAVELFVEQGI
;
A
#
# COMPACT_ATOMS: atom_id res chain seq x y z
N HIS A 1 -6.62 -24.69 2.96
CA HIS A 1 -7.30 -24.14 1.80
C HIS A 1 -6.30 -23.55 0.82
N ARG A 2 -6.52 -23.81 -0.45
CA ARG A 2 -5.73 -23.18 -1.48
C ARG A 2 -6.48 -21.97 -2.02
N ILE A 3 -5.90 -20.81 -1.80
CA ILE A 3 -6.43 -19.56 -2.35
C ILE A 3 -5.52 -19.14 -3.50
N ALA A 4 -6.11 -18.86 -4.66
CA ALA A 4 -5.33 -18.43 -5.80
C ALA A 4 -4.70 -17.07 -5.51
N PRO A 5 -3.46 -16.79 -5.96
CA PRO A 5 -2.83 -15.50 -5.73
C PRO A 5 -3.68 -14.30 -6.19
N GLU A 6 -4.40 -14.43 -7.27
CA GLU A 6 -5.28 -13.36 -7.78
C GLU A 6 -6.45 -13.04 -6.83
N ASP A 7 -6.73 -13.91 -5.87
CA ASP A 7 -7.79 -13.70 -4.86
C ASP A 7 -7.26 -13.13 -3.56
N VAL A 8 -5.98 -12.75 -3.51
CA VAL A 8 -5.34 -12.16 -2.34
C VAL A 8 -5.01 -10.70 -2.64
N LEU A 9 -5.53 -9.78 -1.83
CA LEU A 9 -5.19 -8.37 -1.95
C LEU A 9 -4.18 -8.01 -0.85
N VAL A 10 -3.01 -7.52 -1.27
CA VAL A 10 -1.97 -7.07 -0.34
C VAL A 10 -1.99 -5.54 -0.31
N ILE A 11 -2.06 -4.97 0.89
CA ILE A 11 -2.09 -3.52 1.09
C ILE A 11 -0.75 -3.10 1.66
N VAL A 12 -0.10 -2.12 1.02
CA VAL A 12 1.23 -1.65 1.43
C VAL A 12 1.32 -0.13 1.43
N ASP A 13 2.20 0.40 2.26
CA ASP A 13 2.58 1.80 2.23
C ASP A 13 3.53 2.06 1.06
N GLU A 14 3.52 3.29 0.54
CA GLU A 14 4.40 3.67 -0.58
C GLU A 14 4.91 5.09 -0.39
N VAL A 15 6.22 5.22 -0.17
CA VAL A 15 6.86 6.52 0.04
C VAL A 15 7.02 7.31 -1.27
N GLN A 16 6.96 6.64 -2.41
CA GLN A 16 7.09 7.31 -3.71
C GLN A 16 5.78 7.95 -4.17
N LEU A 17 4.66 7.64 -3.52
CA LEU A 17 3.37 8.26 -3.79
C LEU A 17 3.10 9.38 -2.80
N PRO A 18 2.52 10.50 -3.25
CA PRO A 18 2.09 11.55 -2.33
C PRO A 18 1.12 11.01 -1.27
N LEU A 19 1.12 11.64 -0.11
CA LEU A 19 0.22 11.26 0.98
C LEU A 19 -1.23 11.24 0.49
N GLY A 20 -1.91 10.15 0.76
CA GLY A 20 -3.32 9.98 0.41
C GLY A 20 -3.58 9.43 -0.98
N LYS A 21 -2.56 9.32 -1.82
CA LYS A 21 -2.72 8.74 -3.16
C LYS A 21 -2.81 7.23 -3.05
N LEU A 22 -3.73 6.63 -3.81
CA LEU A 22 -3.88 5.18 -3.88
C LEU A 22 -3.47 4.69 -5.27
N ARG A 23 -2.87 3.51 -5.31
CA ARG A 23 -2.54 2.86 -6.58
C ARG A 23 -2.82 1.37 -6.48
N LEU A 24 -3.76 0.91 -7.29
CA LEU A 24 -4.14 -0.50 -7.36
C LEU A 24 -3.53 -1.11 -8.62
N ARG A 25 -2.85 -2.25 -8.44
CA ARG A 25 -2.29 -3.03 -9.55
C ARG A 25 -2.66 -4.49 -9.36
N ARG A 26 -2.87 -5.17 -10.46
CA ARG A 26 -3.24 -6.59 -10.47
C ARG A 26 -2.04 -7.48 -10.18
N SER A 27 -0.87 -7.06 -10.57
CA SER A 27 0.39 -7.79 -10.40
C SER A 27 1.55 -6.82 -10.50
N GLY A 28 2.77 -7.31 -10.34
CA GLY A 28 3.96 -6.50 -10.58
C GLY A 28 5.08 -6.74 -9.58
N SER A 29 6.17 -6.00 -9.75
CA SER A 29 7.35 -6.09 -8.90
C SER A 29 7.14 -5.45 -7.54
N ALA A 30 8.10 -5.66 -6.66
CA ALA A 30 8.08 -5.04 -5.33
C ALA A 30 8.33 -3.53 -5.37
N GLY A 31 8.99 -3.02 -6.41
CA GLY A 31 9.29 -1.60 -6.53
C GLY A 31 10.11 -1.05 -5.37
N GLY A 32 10.99 -1.86 -4.80
CA GLY A 32 11.81 -1.47 -3.66
C GLY A 32 11.16 -1.68 -2.29
N HIS A 33 9.91 -2.08 -2.23
CA HIS A 33 9.21 -2.30 -0.95
C HIS A 33 9.63 -3.64 -0.35
N ASN A 34 10.28 -3.62 0.81
CA ASN A 34 10.86 -4.83 1.42
C ASN A 34 9.82 -5.86 1.83
N GLY A 35 8.70 -5.43 2.39
CA GLY A 35 7.62 -6.33 2.76
C GLY A 35 7.04 -7.02 1.54
N LEU A 36 6.86 -6.28 0.46
CA LEU A 36 6.33 -6.84 -0.79
C LEU A 36 7.32 -7.83 -1.43
N LYS A 37 8.63 -7.55 -1.34
CA LYS A 37 9.65 -8.51 -1.78
C LYS A 37 9.51 -9.85 -1.08
N SER A 38 9.28 -9.82 0.23
CA SER A 38 9.10 -11.04 1.01
C SER A 38 7.86 -11.83 0.57
N VAL A 39 6.74 -11.13 0.35
CA VAL A 39 5.52 -11.79 -0.13
C VAL A 39 5.76 -12.42 -1.51
N ILE A 40 6.40 -11.69 -2.41
CA ILE A 40 6.69 -12.19 -3.77
C ILE A 40 7.57 -13.44 -3.72
N GLN A 41 8.55 -13.50 -2.82
CA GLN A 41 9.39 -14.69 -2.67
C GLN A 41 8.59 -15.93 -2.27
N HIS A 42 7.47 -15.75 -1.58
CA HIS A 42 6.68 -16.87 -1.09
C HIS A 42 5.55 -17.27 -2.03
N VAL A 43 4.92 -16.32 -2.70
CA VAL A 43 3.71 -16.59 -3.49
C VAL A 43 3.81 -16.12 -4.95
N GLY A 44 4.95 -15.55 -5.37
CA GLY A 44 5.10 -14.99 -6.70
C GLY A 44 4.52 -13.59 -6.79
N ASP A 45 4.54 -12.99 -7.98
CA ASP A 45 4.15 -11.60 -8.18
C ASP A 45 2.77 -11.41 -8.80
N GLN A 46 1.99 -12.48 -8.98
CA GLN A 46 0.69 -12.47 -9.65
C GLN A 46 -0.47 -12.30 -8.66
N PHE A 47 -0.34 -11.34 -7.74
CA PHE A 47 -1.41 -11.01 -6.80
C PHE A 47 -1.71 -9.50 -6.87
N PRO A 48 -2.97 -9.08 -6.67
CA PRO A 48 -3.30 -7.67 -6.60
C PRO A 48 -2.70 -7.00 -5.37
N ARG A 49 -2.28 -5.75 -5.54
CA ARG A 49 -1.74 -4.93 -4.44
C ARG A 49 -2.31 -3.54 -4.50
N LEU A 50 -2.59 -3.01 -3.34
CA LEU A 50 -3.04 -1.63 -3.16
C LEU A 50 -1.92 -0.87 -2.44
N ARG A 51 -1.34 0.12 -3.11
CA ARG A 51 -0.32 0.98 -2.53
C ARG A 51 -0.99 2.25 -2.01
N ILE A 52 -0.69 2.60 -0.76
CA ILE A 52 -1.21 3.81 -0.13
C ILE A 52 -0.05 4.78 0.03
N GLY A 53 -0.15 5.94 -0.60
CA GLY A 53 0.89 6.94 -0.53
C GLY A 53 1.02 7.52 0.87
N VAL A 54 2.23 7.53 1.39
CA VAL A 54 2.56 8.15 2.68
C VAL A 54 3.53 9.34 2.52
N GLY A 55 3.97 9.59 1.28
CA GLY A 55 4.92 10.65 0.98
C GLY A 55 6.33 10.33 1.49
N ARG A 56 7.29 11.15 1.12
CA ARG A 56 8.68 10.93 1.54
C ARG A 56 9.05 11.68 2.82
N GLY A 57 8.24 12.66 3.22
CA GLY A 57 8.56 13.54 4.34
C GLY A 57 9.62 14.57 3.97
N ASP A 58 10.30 15.11 4.99
CA ASP A 58 11.39 16.05 4.78
C ASP A 58 12.60 15.32 4.16
N PRO A 59 13.17 15.82 3.04
CA PRO A 59 14.34 15.18 2.43
C PRO A 59 15.55 15.03 3.36
N LYS A 60 15.59 15.80 4.44
CA LYS A 60 16.66 15.70 5.45
C LYS A 60 16.48 14.51 6.38
N TRP A 61 15.29 13.89 6.39
CA TRP A 61 15.00 12.77 7.27
C TRP A 61 15.31 11.46 6.56
N ASP A 62 15.74 10.48 7.35
CA ASP A 62 15.82 9.10 6.91
C ASP A 62 14.40 8.61 6.58
N LEU A 63 14.25 7.86 5.49
CA LEU A 63 12.97 7.29 5.10
C LEU A 63 12.37 6.39 6.19
N ALA A 64 13.21 5.65 6.89
CA ALA A 64 12.76 4.82 8.00
C ALA A 64 12.15 5.67 9.11
N ASP A 65 12.77 6.79 9.45
CA ASP A 65 12.24 7.70 10.45
C ASP A 65 10.92 8.29 10.02
N HIS A 66 10.77 8.65 8.74
CA HIS A 66 9.51 9.17 8.22
C HIS A 66 8.39 8.12 8.31
N VAL A 67 8.66 6.90 7.84
CA VAL A 67 7.65 5.82 7.83
C VAL A 67 7.21 5.45 9.24
N LEU A 68 8.13 5.49 10.20
CA LEU A 68 7.85 5.12 11.59
C LEU A 68 7.33 6.30 12.42
N SER A 69 7.36 7.52 11.90
CA SER A 69 6.89 8.70 12.63
C SER A 69 5.35 8.78 12.57
N ARG A 70 4.80 9.60 13.47
CA ARG A 70 3.38 9.93 13.41
C ARG A 70 3.15 10.95 12.31
N PHE A 71 1.99 10.87 11.67
CA PHE A 71 1.56 11.92 10.76
C PHE A 71 1.44 13.25 11.51
N ALA A 72 1.89 14.32 10.87
CA ALA A 72 1.69 15.66 11.39
C ALA A 72 0.20 15.97 11.47
N ARG A 73 -0.15 16.93 12.33
CA ARG A 73 -1.55 17.28 12.56
C ARG A 73 -2.29 17.60 11.25
N GLU A 74 -1.64 18.37 10.38
CA GLU A 74 -2.22 18.76 9.09
C GLU A 74 -2.33 17.60 8.10
N GLU A 75 -1.60 16.50 8.34
CA GLU A 75 -1.65 15.31 7.50
C GLU A 75 -2.70 14.30 7.93
N ARG A 76 -3.22 14.44 9.16
CA ARG A 76 -4.13 13.43 9.71
C ARG A 76 -5.43 13.29 8.93
N ALA A 77 -5.98 14.40 8.46
CA ALA A 77 -7.22 14.38 7.68
C ALA A 77 -6.99 13.65 6.34
N ALA A 78 -5.88 13.94 5.67
CA ALA A 78 -5.54 13.27 4.42
C ALA A 78 -5.29 11.77 4.63
N ALA A 79 -4.60 11.41 5.71
CA ALA A 79 -4.35 10.01 6.06
C ALA A 79 -5.66 9.28 6.36
N ALA A 80 -6.56 9.89 7.12
CA ALA A 80 -7.86 9.30 7.45
C ALA A 80 -8.71 9.08 6.20
N GLU A 81 -8.72 10.06 5.29
CA GLU A 81 -9.42 9.94 4.02
C GLU A 81 -8.86 8.79 3.18
N ALA A 82 -7.53 8.67 3.11
CA ALA A 82 -6.88 7.60 2.38
C ALA A 82 -7.26 6.22 2.94
N VAL A 83 -7.30 6.08 4.27
CA VAL A 83 -7.71 4.83 4.91
C VAL A 83 -9.16 4.50 4.56
N GLY A 84 -10.05 5.48 4.57
CA GLY A 84 -11.44 5.28 4.18
C GLY A 84 -11.58 4.81 2.74
N ARG A 85 -10.86 5.44 1.82
CA ARG A 85 -10.86 5.05 0.41
C ARG A 85 -10.26 3.67 0.19
N ALA A 86 -9.22 3.34 0.94
CA ALA A 86 -8.63 2.01 0.88
C ALA A 86 -9.61 0.96 1.38
N ALA A 87 -10.36 1.24 2.44
CA ALA A 87 -11.38 0.34 2.96
C ALA A 87 -12.48 0.10 1.92
N ASP A 88 -12.92 1.14 1.22
CA ASP A 88 -13.90 1.01 0.14
C ASP A 88 -13.36 0.11 -0.99
N ALA A 89 -12.09 0.26 -1.34
CA ALA A 89 -11.45 -0.56 -2.36
C ALA A 89 -11.40 -2.04 -1.93
N VAL A 90 -11.13 -2.30 -0.66
CA VAL A 90 -11.13 -3.67 -0.12
C VAL A 90 -12.52 -4.28 -0.23
N GLU A 91 -13.58 -3.53 0.11
CA GLU A 91 -14.95 -4.02 -0.01
C GLU A 91 -15.29 -4.38 -1.45
N LEU A 92 -14.94 -3.52 -2.40
CA LEU A 92 -15.15 -3.80 -3.81
C LEU A 92 -14.38 -5.04 -4.27
N PHE A 93 -13.15 -5.20 -3.80
CA PHE A 93 -12.35 -6.38 -4.15
C PHE A 93 -13.01 -7.67 -3.63
N VAL A 94 -13.51 -7.65 -2.40
CA VAL A 94 -14.17 -8.82 -1.80
C VAL A 94 -15.44 -9.17 -2.59
N GLU A 95 -16.19 -8.18 -3.04
CA GLU A 95 -17.45 -8.40 -3.75
C GLU A 95 -17.27 -8.79 -5.23
N GLN A 96 -16.32 -8.16 -5.92
CA GLN A 96 -16.25 -8.21 -7.39
C GLN A 96 -14.91 -8.66 -7.94
N GLY A 97 -13.87 -8.74 -7.11
CA GLY A 97 -12.52 -8.93 -7.60
C GLY A 97 -11.97 -7.63 -8.21
N ILE A 98 -10.85 -7.73 -8.88
CA ILE A 98 -10.18 -6.56 -9.42
C ILE A 98 -10.48 -6.32 -10.91
#